data_4f29d6fa2ff1d63952bdd72de30f7635
#
_entry.id   4f29d6fa2ff1d63952bdd72de30f7635
#
_cell.length_a   1.000
_cell.length_b   1.000
_cell.length_c   1.000
_cell.angle_alpha   90.00
_cell.angle_beta   90.00
_cell.angle_gamma   90.00
#
_symmetry.space_group_name_H-M   'P 1'
#
loop_
_entity.id
_entity.type
_entity.pdbx_description
1 polymer ?
#
loop_
_entity_poly.entity_id
_entity_poly.type
_entity_poly.pdbx_seq_one_letter_code
_entity_poly.pdbx_strand_id
1 'polypeptide(L)'
;YHSRLLVGTGKYKNMEETRLAIEASGAQIVTVAIRRTNIGQNPGEPNLLDVISPDKYTILPNTAGCYTAEEAVRTCRLGRELLGGHKLVKLEVLADQKTLFPDVSETYIAAELLVKEGFDVMVYTNDDPIAAKRLEDIGCIAVMPLAAPIGSGLGIRNPYNILTIIENANVPILVDAGVGTASDAAIAMELG
;
A
#
# COMPACT_ATOMS: atom_id res chain seq x y z
N TYR A 1 -3.66 -5.39 15.10
CA TYR A 1 -4.67 -5.96 14.20
C TYR A 1 -4.73 -7.47 14.37
N HIS A 2 -5.94 -8.05 14.21
CA HIS A 2 -6.12 -9.51 14.24
C HIS A 2 -5.95 -10.13 12.86
N SER A 3 -6.35 -9.41 11.81
CA SER A 3 -6.17 -9.84 10.41
C SER A 3 -4.79 -9.47 9.89
N ARG A 4 -4.13 -10.41 9.24
CA ARG A 4 -2.88 -10.15 8.48
C ARG A 4 -3.17 -9.79 7.01
N LEU A 5 -4.46 -9.74 6.61
CA LEU A 5 -4.89 -9.37 5.28
C LEU A 5 -5.24 -7.88 5.22
N LEU A 6 -4.65 -7.15 4.29
CA LEU A 6 -5.05 -5.81 3.87
C LEU A 6 -5.81 -5.92 2.56
N VAL A 7 -6.84 -5.10 2.36
CA VAL A 7 -7.67 -5.12 1.14
C VAL A 7 -7.70 -3.76 0.49
N GLY A 8 -7.61 -3.75 -0.84
CA GLY A 8 -7.78 -2.54 -1.65
C GLY A 8 -9.24 -2.27 -2.00
N THR A 9 -9.52 -1.04 -2.43
CA THR A 9 -10.85 -0.58 -2.86
C THR A 9 -10.99 -0.43 -4.37
N GLY A 10 -9.95 -0.78 -5.12
CA GLY A 10 -9.91 -0.61 -6.57
C GLY A 10 -10.59 -1.73 -7.34
N LYS A 11 -11.23 -1.35 -8.46
CA LYS A 11 -11.74 -2.25 -9.51
C LYS A 11 -12.93 -3.15 -9.14
N TYR A 12 -13.62 -2.90 -8.05
CA TYR A 12 -14.94 -3.48 -7.83
C TYR A 12 -15.98 -2.80 -8.74
N LYS A 13 -17.05 -3.49 -9.03
CA LYS A 13 -18.09 -3.05 -9.96
C LYS A 13 -18.84 -1.80 -9.47
N ASN A 14 -19.04 -1.71 -8.17
CA ASN A 14 -19.75 -0.61 -7.50
C ASN A 14 -19.39 -0.56 -6.00
N MET A 15 -19.87 0.48 -5.31
CA MET A 15 -19.61 0.68 -3.88
C MET A 15 -20.16 -0.44 -3.00
N GLU A 16 -21.31 -1.01 -3.34
CA GLU A 16 -21.93 -2.11 -2.57
C GLU A 16 -21.09 -3.39 -2.67
N GLU A 17 -20.60 -3.74 -3.86
CA GLU A 17 -19.69 -4.87 -4.03
C GLU A 17 -18.38 -4.66 -3.27
N THR A 18 -17.85 -3.43 -3.29
CA THR A 18 -16.67 -3.04 -2.52
C THR A 18 -16.90 -3.29 -1.03
N ARG A 19 -18.02 -2.83 -0.47
CA ARG A 19 -18.38 -3.00 0.93
C ARG A 19 -18.47 -4.48 1.29
N LEU A 20 -19.22 -5.26 0.51
CA LEU A 20 -19.43 -6.69 0.75
C LEU A 20 -18.12 -7.48 0.70
N ALA A 21 -17.24 -7.17 -0.26
CA ALA A 21 -15.93 -7.81 -0.38
C ALA A 21 -15.03 -7.52 0.83
N ILE A 22 -15.00 -6.27 1.29
CA ILE A 22 -14.22 -5.89 2.46
C ILE A 22 -14.77 -6.55 3.73
N GLU A 23 -16.08 -6.57 3.92
CA GLU A 23 -16.71 -7.26 5.06
C GLU A 23 -16.41 -8.76 5.05
N ALA A 24 -16.54 -9.42 3.90
CA ALA A 24 -16.27 -10.83 3.76
C ALA A 24 -14.80 -11.20 3.99
N SER A 25 -13.86 -10.28 3.68
CA SER A 25 -12.42 -10.49 3.84
C SER A 25 -11.96 -10.55 5.30
N GLY A 26 -12.69 -9.94 6.22
CA GLY A 26 -12.30 -9.74 7.61
C GLY A 26 -11.09 -8.81 7.80
N ALA A 27 -10.68 -8.08 6.76
CA ALA A 27 -9.58 -7.11 6.85
C ALA A 27 -9.96 -5.92 7.74
N GLN A 28 -8.97 -5.43 8.47
CA GLN A 28 -9.12 -4.26 9.36
C GLN A 28 -8.45 -3.02 8.79
N ILE A 29 -7.52 -3.19 7.85
CA ILE A 29 -6.86 -2.12 7.12
C ILE A 29 -7.32 -2.15 5.66
N VAL A 30 -7.80 -1.00 5.17
CA VAL A 30 -8.35 -0.86 3.81
C VAL A 30 -7.58 0.22 3.06
N THR A 31 -6.94 -0.15 1.93
CA THR A 31 -6.18 0.80 1.14
C THR A 31 -7.08 1.60 0.20
N VAL A 32 -6.81 2.90 0.09
CA VAL A 32 -7.60 3.84 -0.72
C VAL A 32 -6.68 4.70 -1.59
N ALA A 33 -6.85 4.62 -2.90
CA ALA A 33 -6.08 5.44 -3.85
C ALA A 33 -6.62 6.87 -3.90
N ILE A 34 -5.92 7.83 -3.27
CA ILE A 34 -6.35 9.23 -3.14
C ILE A 34 -6.62 9.88 -4.50
N ARG A 35 -5.81 9.59 -5.52
CA ARG A 35 -5.94 10.17 -6.85
C ARG A 35 -7.11 9.61 -7.68
N ARG A 36 -7.69 8.48 -7.26
CA ARG A 36 -8.69 7.74 -8.04
C ARG A 36 -10.05 7.64 -7.36
N THR A 37 -10.13 7.98 -6.09
CA THR A 37 -11.32 7.72 -5.28
C THR A 37 -11.71 8.98 -4.52
N ASN A 38 -12.99 9.36 -4.58
CA ASN A 38 -13.51 10.44 -3.76
C ASN A 38 -13.62 9.99 -2.30
N ILE A 39 -12.90 10.70 -1.42
CA ILE A 39 -12.97 10.55 0.05
C ILE A 39 -13.32 11.89 0.72
N GLY A 40 -13.98 12.79 -0.03
CA GLY A 40 -14.42 14.10 0.41
C GLY A 40 -13.89 15.29 -0.38
N GLN A 41 -12.95 15.07 -1.32
CA GLN A 41 -12.38 16.13 -2.16
C GLN A 41 -13.34 16.67 -3.23
N ASN A 42 -14.36 15.90 -3.61
CA ASN A 42 -15.37 16.27 -4.62
C ASN A 42 -16.77 16.31 -3.97
N PRO A 43 -17.22 17.47 -3.47
CA PRO A 43 -18.57 17.61 -2.90
C PRO A 43 -19.65 17.27 -3.94
N GLY A 44 -20.64 16.47 -3.53
CA GLY A 44 -21.76 16.06 -4.39
C GLY A 44 -21.52 14.77 -5.21
N GLU A 45 -20.30 14.23 -5.19
CA GLU A 45 -20.02 12.90 -5.72
C GLU A 45 -20.08 11.83 -4.61
N PRO A 46 -20.38 10.55 -4.95
CA PRO A 46 -20.34 9.46 -3.97
C PRO A 46 -19.00 9.42 -3.23
N ASN A 47 -19.04 9.44 -1.90
CA ASN A 47 -17.87 9.36 -1.05
C ASN A 47 -17.65 7.92 -0.57
N LEU A 48 -16.47 7.39 -0.79
CA LEU A 48 -16.12 6.03 -0.36
C LEU A 48 -16.24 5.86 1.16
N LEU A 49 -15.93 6.89 1.94
CA LEU A 49 -15.99 6.83 3.40
C LEU A 49 -17.42 6.70 3.96
N ASP A 50 -18.46 7.00 3.15
CA ASP A 50 -19.86 6.72 3.53
C ASP A 50 -20.15 5.21 3.55
N VAL A 51 -19.37 4.43 2.82
CA VAL A 51 -19.52 2.98 2.66
C VAL A 51 -18.50 2.22 3.51
N ILE A 52 -17.30 2.78 3.64
CA ILE A 52 -16.17 2.22 4.40
C ILE A 52 -15.80 3.19 5.51
N SER A 53 -16.52 3.10 6.63
CA SER A 53 -16.36 4.05 7.74
C SER A 53 -14.97 3.96 8.39
N PRO A 54 -14.29 5.10 8.60
CA PRO A 54 -13.07 5.18 9.41
C PRO A 54 -13.24 4.72 10.86
N ASP A 55 -14.46 4.72 11.37
CA ASP A 55 -14.76 4.21 12.72
C ASP A 55 -14.66 2.67 12.81
N LYS A 56 -14.83 2.00 11.67
CA LYS A 56 -14.79 0.53 11.59
C LYS A 56 -13.46 0.01 11.04
N TYR A 57 -12.84 0.75 10.12
CA TYR A 57 -11.64 0.34 9.42
C TYR A 57 -10.52 1.36 9.57
N THR A 58 -9.29 0.91 9.66
CA THR A 58 -8.14 1.78 9.46
C THR A 58 -7.99 2.07 7.97
N ILE A 59 -8.21 3.31 7.60
CA ILE A 59 -8.02 3.76 6.22
C ILE A 59 -6.51 3.93 5.96
N LEU A 60 -6.03 3.30 4.90
CA LEU A 60 -4.65 3.42 4.45
C LEU A 60 -4.62 4.14 3.08
N PRO A 61 -4.55 5.48 3.08
CA PRO A 61 -4.44 6.23 1.84
C PRO A 61 -3.14 5.90 1.12
N ASN A 62 -3.21 5.71 -0.20
CA ASN A 62 -2.05 5.39 -1.01
C ASN A 62 -1.82 6.38 -2.16
N THR A 63 -0.60 6.40 -2.65
CA THR A 63 -0.14 7.27 -3.73
C THR A 63 -0.13 6.58 -5.10
N ALA A 64 -1.00 5.59 -5.30
CA ALA A 64 -1.11 4.86 -6.56
C ALA A 64 -1.25 5.80 -7.77
N GLY A 65 -0.39 5.61 -8.76
CA GLY A 65 -0.32 6.43 -9.97
C GLY A 65 0.52 7.70 -9.83
N CYS A 66 1.36 7.82 -8.81
CA CYS A 66 2.43 8.81 -8.72
C CYS A 66 3.71 8.28 -9.37
N TYR A 67 4.40 9.13 -10.13
CA TYR A 67 5.62 8.78 -10.87
C TYR A 67 6.83 9.60 -10.43
N THR A 68 6.67 10.50 -9.48
CA THR A 68 7.75 11.27 -8.85
C THR A 68 7.54 11.35 -7.34
N ALA A 69 8.64 11.57 -6.62
CA ALA A 69 8.60 11.81 -5.18
C ALA A 69 7.71 13.01 -4.82
N GLU A 70 7.80 14.09 -5.60
CA GLU A 70 6.99 15.30 -5.38
C GLU A 70 5.49 15.00 -5.46
N GLU A 71 5.04 14.26 -6.51
CA GLU A 71 3.65 13.87 -6.66
C GLU A 71 3.17 13.03 -5.48
N ALA A 72 3.98 12.04 -5.06
CA ALA A 72 3.65 11.16 -3.95
C ALA A 72 3.53 11.92 -2.63
N VAL A 73 4.49 12.78 -2.30
CA VAL A 73 4.48 13.61 -1.09
C VAL A 73 3.26 14.54 -1.07
N ARG A 74 2.97 15.21 -2.19
CA ARG A 74 1.78 16.08 -2.33
C ARG A 74 0.49 15.28 -2.12
N THR A 75 0.41 14.07 -2.67
CA THR A 75 -0.77 13.19 -2.52
C THR A 75 -0.94 12.73 -1.07
N CYS A 76 0.14 12.37 -0.36
CA CYS A 76 0.08 12.04 1.06
C CYS A 76 -0.39 13.22 1.92
N ARG A 77 0.09 14.42 1.65
CA ARG A 77 -0.35 15.64 2.35
C ARG A 77 -1.85 15.88 2.16
N LEU A 78 -2.34 15.75 0.92
CA LEU A 78 -3.78 15.84 0.63
C LEU A 78 -4.57 14.76 1.40
N GLY A 79 -4.11 13.51 1.39
CA GLY A 79 -4.74 12.43 2.15
C GLY A 79 -4.82 12.72 3.64
N ARG A 80 -3.75 13.27 4.22
CA ARG A 80 -3.72 13.69 5.63
C ARG A 80 -4.75 14.77 5.94
N GLU A 81 -4.89 15.76 5.08
CA GLU A 81 -5.89 16.83 5.25
C GLU A 81 -7.31 16.28 5.18
N LEU A 82 -7.62 15.49 4.16
CA LEU A 82 -8.95 14.90 3.95
C LEU A 82 -9.38 13.95 5.09
N LEU A 83 -8.41 13.31 5.74
CA LEU A 83 -8.62 12.38 6.85
C LEU A 83 -8.32 12.99 8.24
N GLY A 84 -8.43 14.31 8.37
CA GLY A 84 -8.38 15.01 9.65
C GLY A 84 -7.04 14.87 10.41
N GLY A 85 -5.93 14.84 9.71
CA GLY A 85 -4.59 14.74 10.31
C GLY A 85 -4.04 13.30 10.39
N HIS A 86 -4.66 12.36 9.69
CA HIS A 86 -4.23 10.95 9.64
C HIS A 86 -2.77 10.83 9.17
N LYS A 87 -1.96 10.04 9.89
CA LYS A 87 -0.51 9.94 9.62
C LYS A 87 -0.12 8.74 8.80
N LEU A 88 -0.92 7.64 8.89
CA LEU A 88 -0.62 6.40 8.21
C LEU A 88 -0.83 6.54 6.70
N VAL A 89 0.18 6.19 5.91
CA VAL A 89 0.11 6.25 4.44
C VAL A 89 0.82 5.06 3.80
N LYS A 90 0.34 4.64 2.64
CA LYS A 90 1.04 3.71 1.76
C LYS A 90 1.72 4.49 0.64
N LEU A 91 3.04 4.55 0.69
CA LEU A 91 3.86 5.19 -0.32
C LEU A 91 4.09 4.25 -1.50
N GLU A 92 3.79 4.74 -2.70
CA GLU A 92 4.03 4.08 -3.96
C GLU A 92 4.51 5.12 -4.98
N VAL A 93 5.70 4.93 -5.54
CA VAL A 93 6.22 5.73 -6.66
C VAL A 93 6.58 4.78 -7.79
N LEU A 94 5.99 4.96 -8.96
CA LEU A 94 6.14 4.05 -10.11
C LEU A 94 7.16 4.58 -11.10
N ALA A 95 7.98 3.69 -11.65
CA ALA A 95 8.95 4.01 -12.70
C ALA A 95 8.34 3.94 -14.10
N ASP A 96 7.43 3.00 -14.32
CA ASP A 96 6.90 2.70 -15.65
C ASP A 96 5.39 2.47 -15.64
N GLN A 97 4.68 3.13 -16.55
CA GLN A 97 3.23 3.08 -16.64
C GLN A 97 2.68 1.72 -17.10
N LYS A 98 3.47 0.97 -17.85
CA LYS A 98 3.05 -0.31 -18.43
C LYS A 98 3.25 -1.47 -17.46
N THR A 99 4.39 -1.51 -16.81
CA THR A 99 4.79 -2.61 -15.92
C THR A 99 4.49 -2.34 -14.45
N LEU A 100 4.34 -1.07 -14.08
CA LEU A 100 4.06 -0.60 -12.71
C LEU A 100 5.14 -1.00 -11.70
N PHE A 101 6.38 -1.22 -12.16
CA PHE A 101 7.51 -1.39 -11.26
C PHE A 101 7.77 -0.12 -10.46
N PRO A 102 8.20 -0.23 -9.20
CA PRO A 102 8.52 0.93 -8.37
C PRO A 102 9.81 1.62 -8.85
N ASP A 103 9.82 2.94 -8.80
CA ASP A 103 11.06 3.73 -8.87
C ASP A 103 11.67 3.80 -7.48
N VAL A 104 12.69 2.99 -7.24
CA VAL A 104 13.32 2.88 -5.92
C VAL A 104 14.01 4.18 -5.50
N SER A 105 14.60 4.90 -6.44
CA SER A 105 15.28 6.18 -6.17
C SER A 105 14.31 7.26 -5.73
N GLU A 106 13.23 7.44 -6.48
CA GLU A 106 12.15 8.38 -6.14
C GLU A 106 11.43 7.96 -4.85
N THR A 107 11.28 6.65 -4.61
CA THR A 107 10.70 6.11 -3.39
C THR A 107 11.52 6.48 -2.15
N TYR A 108 12.86 6.40 -2.22
CA TYR A 108 13.72 6.84 -1.10
C TYR A 108 13.53 8.33 -0.80
N ILE A 109 13.55 9.19 -1.82
CA ILE A 109 13.37 10.64 -1.66
C ILE A 109 12.01 10.94 -1.00
N ALA A 110 10.93 10.32 -1.49
CA ALA A 110 9.60 10.49 -0.93
C ALA A 110 9.51 9.99 0.52
N ALA A 111 10.07 8.82 0.81
CA ALA A 111 10.07 8.23 2.14
C ALA A 111 10.79 9.12 3.16
N GLU A 112 12.00 9.61 2.83
CA GLU A 112 12.75 10.53 3.70
C GLU A 112 11.96 11.81 4.02
N LEU A 113 11.30 12.41 3.03
CA LEU A 113 10.49 13.60 3.22
C LEU A 113 9.27 13.32 4.10
N LEU A 114 8.54 12.24 3.82
CA LEU A 114 7.33 11.89 4.56
C LEU A 114 7.62 11.52 6.02
N VAL A 115 8.65 10.73 6.27
CA VAL A 115 9.08 10.37 7.63
C VAL A 115 9.49 11.64 8.41
N LYS A 116 10.24 12.54 7.78
CA LYS A 116 10.61 13.83 8.38
C LYS A 116 9.39 14.70 8.71
N GLU A 117 8.32 14.60 7.93
CA GLU A 117 7.05 15.32 8.15
C GLU A 117 6.13 14.62 9.17
N GLY A 118 6.59 13.52 9.78
CA GLY A 118 5.86 12.79 10.81
C GLY A 118 4.76 11.89 10.29
N PHE A 119 4.87 11.40 9.06
CA PHE A 119 4.02 10.33 8.55
C PHE A 119 4.51 8.96 9.02
N ASP A 120 3.56 8.06 9.23
CA ASP A 120 3.78 6.63 9.48
C ASP A 120 3.75 5.93 8.11
N VAL A 121 4.91 5.72 7.50
CA VAL A 121 5.02 5.28 6.10
C VAL A 121 5.09 3.77 6.00
N MET A 122 4.11 3.15 5.35
CA MET A 122 4.19 1.81 4.79
C MET A 122 4.60 1.94 3.32
N VAL A 123 5.66 1.28 2.87
CA VAL A 123 6.27 1.58 1.58
C VAL A 123 6.29 0.40 0.62
N TYR A 124 5.69 0.58 -0.56
CA TYR A 124 5.77 -0.36 -1.68
C TYR A 124 7.15 -0.29 -2.34
N THR A 125 7.75 -1.44 -2.60
CA THR A 125 9.05 -1.57 -3.28
C THR A 125 9.16 -2.87 -4.08
N ASN A 126 10.30 -3.06 -4.75
CA ASN A 126 10.65 -4.34 -5.34
C ASN A 126 11.09 -5.36 -4.26
N ASP A 127 11.45 -6.57 -4.69
CA ASP A 127 11.90 -7.67 -3.83
C ASP A 127 13.42 -7.67 -3.58
N ASP A 128 14.07 -6.51 -3.67
CA ASP A 128 15.49 -6.35 -3.35
C ASP A 128 15.69 -6.20 -1.83
N PRO A 129 16.40 -7.13 -1.15
CA PRO A 129 16.65 -7.06 0.29
C PRO A 129 17.41 -5.79 0.72
N ILE A 130 18.28 -5.27 -0.14
CA ILE A 130 19.05 -4.06 0.18
C ILE A 130 18.14 -2.81 0.13
N ALA A 131 17.25 -2.75 -0.88
CA ALA A 131 16.27 -1.68 -0.97
C ALA A 131 15.30 -1.71 0.23
N ALA A 132 14.83 -2.89 0.62
CA ALA A 132 13.96 -3.07 1.77
C ALA A 132 14.62 -2.59 3.08
N LYS A 133 15.87 -3.00 3.31
CA LYS A 133 16.64 -2.57 4.49
C LYS A 133 16.85 -1.06 4.53
N ARG A 134 17.17 -0.46 3.41
CA ARG A 134 17.34 1.00 3.33
C ARG A 134 16.06 1.76 3.64
N LEU A 135 14.90 1.28 3.21
CA LEU A 135 13.60 1.89 3.53
C LEU A 135 13.27 1.78 5.02
N GLU A 136 13.60 0.65 5.65
CA GLU A 136 13.53 0.52 7.11
C GLU A 136 14.44 1.53 7.81
N ASP A 137 15.71 1.65 7.36
CA ASP A 137 16.69 2.58 7.95
C ASP A 137 16.30 4.07 7.79
N ILE A 138 15.55 4.41 6.73
CA ILE A 138 14.93 5.74 6.56
C ILE A 138 13.86 6.01 7.63
N GLY A 139 13.26 4.96 8.20
CA GLY A 139 12.24 5.07 9.23
C GLY A 139 10.83 4.71 8.77
N CYS A 140 10.70 4.00 7.65
CA CYS A 140 9.41 3.42 7.27
C CYS A 140 8.96 2.40 8.30
N ILE A 141 7.68 2.44 8.67
CA ILE A 141 7.12 1.56 9.72
C ILE A 141 6.76 0.17 9.22
N ALA A 142 6.70 -0.03 7.92
CA ALA A 142 6.51 -1.31 7.27
C ALA A 142 7.06 -1.26 5.84
N VAL A 143 7.57 -2.38 5.33
CA VAL A 143 8.03 -2.52 3.95
C VAL A 143 7.15 -3.52 3.22
N MET A 144 6.76 -3.19 2.00
CA MET A 144 5.80 -3.92 1.19
C MET A 144 6.42 -4.36 -0.14
N PRO A 145 7.27 -5.43 -0.14
CA PRO A 145 7.88 -5.94 -1.35
C PRO A 145 6.83 -6.57 -2.27
N LEU A 146 7.02 -6.42 -3.58
CA LEU A 146 6.20 -7.12 -4.56
C LEU A 146 6.53 -8.63 -4.57
N ALA A 147 5.51 -9.48 -4.75
CA ALA A 147 5.69 -10.88 -5.11
C ALA A 147 6.00 -11.02 -6.60
N ALA A 148 5.31 -10.22 -7.41
CA ALA A 148 5.42 -10.07 -8.85
C ALA A 148 4.82 -8.72 -9.26
N PRO A 149 4.97 -8.27 -10.52
CA PRO A 149 4.42 -6.99 -10.97
C PRO A 149 2.92 -6.83 -10.67
N ILE A 150 2.51 -5.60 -10.37
CA ILE A 150 1.10 -5.24 -10.11
C ILE A 150 0.21 -5.76 -11.24
N GLY A 151 -0.86 -6.48 -10.90
CA GLY A 151 -1.83 -7.01 -11.86
C GLY A 151 -1.39 -8.26 -12.62
N SER A 152 -0.19 -8.78 -12.40
CA SER A 152 0.33 -9.96 -13.09
C SER A 152 -0.30 -11.28 -12.61
N GLY A 153 -0.66 -11.39 -11.34
CA GLY A 153 -1.18 -12.62 -10.75
C GLY A 153 -0.20 -13.79 -10.79
N LEU A 154 1.11 -13.53 -10.86
CA LEU A 154 2.14 -14.56 -11.03
C LEU A 154 2.58 -15.24 -9.72
N GLY A 155 2.04 -14.80 -8.59
CA GLY A 155 2.44 -15.28 -7.28
C GLY A 155 3.85 -14.86 -6.88
N ILE A 156 4.42 -15.47 -5.85
CA ILE A 156 5.77 -15.15 -5.37
C ILE A 156 6.81 -15.72 -6.34
N ARG A 157 7.48 -14.86 -7.06
CA ARG A 157 8.48 -15.25 -8.07
C ARG A 157 9.87 -15.48 -7.48
N ASN A 158 10.18 -14.80 -6.40
CA ASN A 158 11.46 -14.93 -5.73
C ASN A 158 11.27 -15.11 -4.21
N PRO A 159 10.88 -16.31 -3.77
CA PRO A 159 10.66 -16.60 -2.35
C PRO A 159 11.93 -16.42 -1.52
N TYR A 160 13.10 -16.64 -2.09
CA TYR A 160 14.38 -16.46 -1.39
C TYR A 160 14.62 -15.02 -0.98
N ASN A 161 14.36 -14.05 -1.87
CA ASN A 161 14.50 -12.64 -1.54
C ASN A 161 13.46 -12.21 -0.49
N ILE A 162 12.20 -12.63 -0.64
CA ILE A 162 11.15 -12.32 0.35
C ILE A 162 11.53 -12.86 1.73
N LEU A 163 11.99 -14.11 1.82
CA LEU A 163 12.45 -14.69 3.07
C LEU A 163 13.64 -13.93 3.65
N THR A 164 14.63 -13.57 2.81
CA THR A 164 15.78 -12.78 3.22
C THR A 164 15.36 -11.41 3.78
N ILE A 165 14.36 -10.76 3.17
CA ILE A 165 13.81 -9.50 3.68
C ILE A 165 13.19 -9.72 5.06
N ILE A 166 12.36 -10.75 5.21
CA ILE A 166 11.68 -11.05 6.48
C ILE A 166 12.67 -11.33 7.61
N GLU A 167 13.67 -12.19 7.35
CA GLU A 167 14.67 -12.59 8.35
C GLU A 167 15.55 -11.42 8.85
N ASN A 168 15.72 -10.38 8.02
CA ASN A 168 16.58 -9.24 8.36
C ASN A 168 15.80 -7.98 8.74
N ALA A 169 14.48 -8.00 8.69
CA ALA A 169 13.64 -6.85 9.01
C ALA A 169 13.36 -6.74 10.52
N ASN A 170 13.29 -5.50 11.01
CA ASN A 170 12.79 -5.17 12.35
C ASN A 170 11.41 -4.49 12.29
N VAL A 171 10.86 -4.34 11.10
CA VAL A 171 9.52 -3.81 10.85
C VAL A 171 8.66 -4.86 10.15
N PRO A 172 7.33 -4.78 10.21
CA PRO A 172 6.45 -5.67 9.48
C PRO A 172 6.75 -5.68 7.98
N ILE A 173 6.75 -6.87 7.40
CA ILE A 173 6.86 -7.08 5.95
C ILE A 173 5.51 -7.55 5.42
N LEU A 174 5.04 -6.90 4.37
CA LEU A 174 3.77 -7.22 3.72
C LEU A 174 4.01 -7.51 2.25
N VAL A 175 3.71 -8.71 1.79
CA VAL A 175 3.71 -9.00 0.35
C VAL A 175 2.58 -8.23 -0.31
N ASP A 176 2.91 -7.36 -1.26
CA ASP A 176 1.94 -6.44 -1.86
C ASP A 176 1.42 -6.94 -3.21
N ALA A 177 2.14 -6.72 -4.27
CA ALA A 177 1.70 -6.93 -5.65
C ALA A 177 1.89 -8.37 -6.14
N GLY A 178 1.13 -8.78 -7.15
CA GLY A 178 1.36 -10.02 -7.89
C GLY A 178 0.67 -11.25 -7.32
N VAL A 179 0.03 -11.18 -6.16
CA VAL A 179 -0.80 -12.27 -5.63
C VAL A 179 -2.02 -12.45 -6.51
N GLY A 180 -2.20 -13.64 -7.10
CA GLY A 180 -3.27 -13.91 -8.06
C GLY A 180 -4.32 -14.91 -7.58
N THR A 181 -3.94 -15.79 -6.66
CA THR A 181 -4.80 -16.87 -6.16
C THR A 181 -4.75 -16.97 -4.64
N ALA A 182 -5.70 -17.71 -4.06
CA ALA A 182 -5.69 -17.99 -2.63
C ALA A 182 -4.44 -18.80 -2.21
N SER A 183 -3.94 -19.69 -3.07
CA SER A 183 -2.70 -20.41 -2.82
C SER A 183 -1.47 -19.52 -2.80
N ASP A 184 -1.42 -18.47 -3.65
CA ASP A 184 -0.33 -17.49 -3.59
C ASP A 184 -0.33 -16.73 -2.26
N ALA A 185 -1.51 -16.36 -1.78
CA ALA A 185 -1.66 -15.71 -0.47
C ALA A 185 -1.24 -16.65 0.68
N ALA A 186 -1.59 -17.95 0.60
CA ALA A 186 -1.17 -18.95 1.59
C ALA A 186 0.36 -19.08 1.59
N ILE A 187 1.00 -19.17 0.43
CA ILE A 187 2.47 -19.22 0.29
C ILE A 187 3.11 -17.98 0.91
N ALA A 188 2.55 -16.78 0.64
CA ALA A 188 3.05 -15.54 1.26
C ALA A 188 2.99 -15.59 2.79
N MET A 189 1.90 -16.10 3.35
CA MET A 189 1.73 -16.26 4.80
C MET A 189 2.66 -17.32 5.41
N GLU A 190 2.98 -18.38 4.67
CA GLU A 190 3.90 -19.44 5.11
C GLU A 190 5.35 -19.00 5.16
N LEU A 191 5.73 -17.99 4.38
CA LEU A 191 7.08 -17.40 4.44
C LEU A 191 7.31 -16.58 5.73
N GLY A 192 6.27 -16.16 6.42
CA GLY A 192 6.34 -15.38 7.66
C GLY A 192 5.63 -14.04 7.58
#